data_3a4a0f5a7d0c991e0c0dcbd3575dc64f
#
_entry.id   3a4a0f5a7d0c991e0c0dcbd3575dc64f
#
_cell.length_a   1.000
_cell.length_b   1.000
_cell.length_c   1.000
_cell.angle_alpha   90.00
_cell.angle_beta   90.00
_cell.angle_gamma   90.00
#
_symmetry.space_group_name_H-M   'P 1'
#
loop_
_entity.id
_entity.type
_entity.pdbx_description
1 polymer ?
#
loop_
_entity_poly.entity_id
_entity_poly.type
_entity_poly.pdbx_seq_one_letter_code
_entity_poly.pdbx_strand_id
1 'polypeptide(L)'
;MKSEHPLSYRLGIFLAICGLCATLPGCVNKAQPNFERPPAPVVVSTAVSQDVSNYMDALGKIVARETVQIQPQVSGRITQIHFTDGANVSKGQILFTIDPRPFEANLKQAQANLAKDLAARKQAEANLAREVARENWGRAQVERYRTLVEQGVVAKEQYEQLRADYDSLKANTEAARAAVRSADETIKVDNAAIDTAKVQLSYCYIHSPIDGRAGQRLVDIGNVVNPGGPGNKESAAVTSNALLVIERLNPIYADFTISQNNLSLVQEQMRSGSLSAEVRLPDAPNDAVFGRLTFVDNSVQTETGQVTLRATLPNPDHRFWPGRFVNIRLLLGTIQGAVLVPASAPQMSAAGSYVYVVKPDSTAEQRTITLGQRQGDLIVVEKGVAAGEKVVINGQLGVTPNGKVVIQQPREGNNPATATTGAKS
;
A
#
# COMPACT_ATOMS: atom_id res chain seq x y z
N MET A 1 53.06 29.17 -32.90
CA MET A 1 53.20 30.31 -33.81
C MET A 1 52.58 31.48 -33.05
N LYS A 2 53.43 32.30 -32.37
CA LYS A 2 53.99 33.60 -32.76
C LYS A 2 52.89 34.56 -33.20
N SER A 3 52.65 35.69 -32.56
CA SER A 3 53.57 36.79 -32.16
C SER A 3 52.77 37.75 -31.23
N GLU A 4 53.20 38.10 -30.06
CA GLU A 4 54.20 39.16 -29.76
C GLU A 4 53.86 40.60 -30.25
N HIS A 5 53.52 41.43 -29.22
CA HIS A 5 54.09 42.73 -28.88
C HIS A 5 53.93 43.96 -29.85
N PRO A 6 54.22 45.23 -29.48
CA PRO A 6 54.51 45.80 -28.10
C PRO A 6 53.95 47.26 -27.89
N LEU A 7 54.01 47.68 -26.68
CA LEU A 7 54.69 48.84 -26.03
C LEU A 7 54.64 50.23 -26.74
N SER A 8 54.36 51.18 -25.90
CA SER A 8 55.14 52.38 -25.63
C SER A 8 54.56 53.76 -25.94
N TYR A 9 54.84 54.57 -24.98
CA TYR A 9 55.08 56.03 -24.99
C TYR A 9 53.87 57.01 -25.00
N ARG A 10 53.64 57.70 -23.94
CA ARG A 10 54.28 59.01 -23.70
C ARG A 10 54.02 59.53 -22.30
N LEU A 11 55.12 59.61 -21.59
CA LEU A 11 55.45 60.48 -20.47
C LEU A 11 55.60 61.90 -21.00
N GLY A 12 55.18 62.89 -20.26
CA GLY A 12 55.71 64.23 -20.46
C GLY A 12 54.76 65.38 -20.06
N ILE A 13 55.04 65.87 -18.89
CA ILE A 13 55.28 67.33 -18.65
C ILE A 13 54.00 68.18 -18.60
N PHE A 14 53.60 68.67 -17.44
CA PHE A 14 53.80 70.06 -17.06
C PHE A 14 53.64 70.29 -15.55
N LEU A 15 54.75 70.61 -14.94
CA LEU A 15 54.88 71.18 -13.64
C LEU A 15 54.70 72.72 -13.83
N ALA A 16 54.21 73.39 -12.78
CA ALA A 16 54.17 74.79 -12.54
C ALA A 16 52.85 75.54 -12.86
N ILE A 17 52.10 75.78 -11.84
CA ILE A 17 51.85 77.17 -11.37
C ILE A 17 51.52 77.07 -9.88
N CYS A 18 52.52 77.45 -9.11
CA CYS A 18 52.45 77.75 -7.68
C CYS A 18 51.98 79.22 -7.54
N GLY A 19 51.10 79.44 -6.59
CA GLY A 19 51.03 80.81 -6.04
C GLY A 19 49.66 81.45 -6.02
N LEU A 20 49.27 81.76 -4.82
CA LEU A 20 48.40 82.87 -4.45
C LEU A 20 46.90 82.62 -4.42
N CYS A 21 46.41 82.20 -3.27
CA CYS A 21 45.33 82.95 -2.57
C CYS A 21 45.13 82.28 -1.18
N ALA A 22 45.82 82.83 -0.20
CA ALA A 22 45.45 82.72 1.21
C ALA A 22 44.21 83.65 1.44
N THR A 23 43.40 83.18 2.43
CA THR A 23 42.30 83.91 3.09
C THR A 23 40.89 83.75 2.52
N LEU A 24 40.20 82.70 3.06
CA LEU A 24 38.76 82.77 3.32
C LEU A 24 38.45 82.09 4.65
N PRO A 25 37.58 82.68 5.48
CA PRO A 25 37.35 82.26 6.85
C PRO A 25 36.32 81.12 6.91
N GLY A 26 36.54 80.21 7.87
CA GLY A 26 35.63 79.33 8.55
C GLY A 26 34.27 78.97 7.91
N CYS A 27 34.17 77.83 7.25
CA CYS A 27 32.88 77.14 7.12
C CYS A 27 32.50 76.58 8.48
N VAL A 28 31.64 77.28 9.17
CA VAL A 28 30.83 76.83 10.30
C VAL A 28 30.19 75.45 9.89
N ASN A 29 30.58 74.42 10.61
CA ASN A 29 29.95 73.12 10.52
C ASN A 29 28.48 73.29 10.98
N LYS A 30 27.58 73.60 10.06
CA LYS A 30 26.16 73.50 10.34
C LYS A 30 25.84 72.03 10.62
N ALA A 31 25.62 71.73 11.91
CA ALA A 31 24.98 70.48 12.33
C ALA A 31 23.79 70.25 11.39
N GLN A 32 23.83 69.17 10.60
CA GLN A 32 22.68 68.77 9.80
C GLN A 32 21.48 68.63 10.75
N PRO A 33 20.37 69.28 10.47
CA PRO A 33 19.18 69.01 11.27
C PRO A 33 18.90 67.51 11.24
N ASN A 34 18.83 66.96 12.39
CA ASN A 34 18.45 65.57 12.57
C ASN A 34 16.95 65.54 12.18
N PHE A 35 16.66 65.23 10.90
CA PHE A 35 15.30 65.01 10.45
C PHE A 35 14.82 63.74 11.13
N GLU A 36 14.24 63.83 12.31
CA GLU A 36 13.42 62.76 12.86
C GLU A 36 12.32 62.50 11.84
N ARG A 37 12.44 61.38 11.15
CA ARG A 37 11.38 60.94 10.22
C ARG A 37 10.08 60.87 11.00
N PRO A 38 8.96 61.35 10.45
CA PRO A 38 7.68 61.24 11.12
C PRO A 38 7.40 59.77 11.44
N PRO A 39 6.81 59.48 12.60
CA PRO A 39 6.54 58.08 13.00
C PRO A 39 5.68 57.37 11.95
N ALA A 40 6.08 56.16 11.55
CA ALA A 40 5.40 55.38 10.51
C ALA A 40 4.04 54.87 11.02
N PRO A 41 2.94 55.11 10.30
CA PRO A 41 1.64 54.53 10.66
C PRO A 41 1.64 53.02 10.40
N VAL A 42 1.34 52.24 11.42
CA VAL A 42 1.34 50.75 11.35
C VAL A 42 0.09 50.17 11.96
N VAL A 43 -0.38 49.08 11.39
CA VAL A 43 -1.38 48.21 12.00
C VAL A 43 -0.65 47.02 12.66
N VAL A 44 -1.02 46.74 13.90
CA VAL A 44 -0.39 45.68 14.68
C VAL A 44 -1.40 44.60 15.05
N SER A 45 -0.90 43.38 15.23
CA SER A 45 -1.62 42.26 15.82
C SER A 45 -0.82 41.68 16.99
N THR A 46 -1.49 41.14 17.97
CA THR A 46 -0.84 40.53 19.11
C THR A 46 -0.50 39.06 18.76
N ALA A 47 0.73 38.63 19.02
CA ALA A 47 1.13 37.26 18.92
C ALA A 47 0.40 36.39 19.98
N VAL A 48 -0.32 35.38 19.55
CA VAL A 48 -1.09 34.49 20.44
C VAL A 48 -0.37 33.19 20.67
N SER A 49 -0.48 32.64 21.88
CA SER A 49 -0.03 31.28 22.16
C SER A 49 -1.21 30.33 22.11
N GLN A 50 -1.12 29.30 21.28
CA GLN A 50 -2.16 28.30 21.10
C GLN A 50 -1.56 26.94 20.76
N ASP A 51 -2.21 25.86 21.19
CA ASP A 51 -1.88 24.52 20.76
C ASP A 51 -2.31 24.34 19.31
N VAL A 52 -1.40 23.91 18.46
CA VAL A 52 -1.64 23.70 17.03
C VAL A 52 -1.25 22.31 16.57
N SER A 53 -2.00 21.77 15.63
CA SER A 53 -1.67 20.49 15.04
C SER A 53 -0.38 20.59 14.23
N ASN A 54 0.57 19.70 14.53
CA ASN A 54 1.74 19.47 13.68
C ASN A 54 1.35 18.46 12.59
N TYR A 55 1.50 18.83 11.35
CA TYR A 55 1.10 17.98 10.23
C TYR A 55 2.06 18.09 9.05
N MET A 56 1.98 17.13 8.16
CA MET A 56 2.72 17.09 6.90
C MET A 56 1.74 16.86 5.76
N ASP A 57 1.73 17.77 4.80
CA ASP A 57 0.92 17.65 3.59
C ASP A 57 1.68 16.82 2.54
N ALA A 58 0.97 15.88 1.89
CA ALA A 58 1.48 15.04 0.83
C ALA A 58 0.41 14.79 -0.23
N LEU A 59 0.84 14.52 -1.45
CA LEU A 59 -0.04 14.03 -2.50
C LEU A 59 -0.02 12.50 -2.46
N GLY A 60 -1.18 11.88 -2.48
CA GLY A 60 -1.33 10.43 -2.49
C GLY A 60 -2.19 9.92 -3.61
N LYS A 61 -2.23 8.59 -3.73
CA LYS A 61 -3.06 7.85 -4.66
C LYS A 61 -3.84 6.78 -3.91
N ILE A 62 -5.10 6.64 -4.24
CA ILE A 62 -5.95 5.59 -3.70
C ILE A 62 -5.62 4.26 -4.36
N VAL A 63 -5.48 3.21 -3.54
CA VAL A 63 -5.17 1.85 -3.97
C VAL A 63 -6.16 0.88 -3.32
N ALA A 64 -6.64 -0.09 -4.07
CA ALA A 64 -7.48 -1.14 -3.51
C ALA A 64 -6.70 -1.92 -2.43
N ARG A 65 -7.41 -2.35 -1.38
CA ARG A 65 -6.78 -3.16 -0.33
C ARG A 65 -6.27 -4.50 -0.86
N GLU A 66 -7.05 -5.12 -1.72
CA GLU A 66 -6.73 -6.37 -2.40
C GLU A 66 -7.22 -6.29 -3.83
N THR A 67 -6.38 -6.68 -4.77
CA THR A 67 -6.71 -6.81 -6.19
C THR A 67 -6.43 -8.24 -6.60
N VAL A 68 -7.45 -8.95 -7.04
CA VAL A 68 -7.33 -10.36 -7.46
C VAL A 68 -7.77 -10.50 -8.91
N GLN A 69 -6.88 -11.05 -9.71
CA GLN A 69 -7.16 -11.43 -11.08
C GLN A 69 -7.69 -12.87 -11.11
N ILE A 70 -8.92 -13.05 -11.52
CA ILE A 70 -9.56 -14.36 -11.66
C ILE A 70 -9.09 -15.01 -12.96
N GLN A 71 -8.49 -16.17 -12.85
CA GLN A 71 -7.96 -16.94 -14.00
C GLN A 71 -8.55 -18.35 -14.00
N PRO A 72 -8.76 -18.97 -15.18
CA PRO A 72 -9.22 -20.36 -15.27
C PRO A 72 -8.10 -21.31 -14.86
N GLN A 73 -8.45 -22.41 -14.19
CA GLN A 73 -7.51 -23.47 -13.82
C GLN A 73 -7.63 -24.69 -14.75
N VAL A 74 -8.70 -24.75 -15.54
CA VAL A 74 -8.95 -25.79 -16.55
C VAL A 74 -9.33 -25.14 -17.88
N SER A 75 -9.04 -25.85 -18.98
CA SER A 75 -9.45 -25.42 -20.31
C SER A 75 -10.89 -25.83 -20.58
N GLY A 76 -11.65 -24.93 -21.18
CA GLY A 76 -13.02 -25.24 -21.58
C GLY A 76 -13.80 -24.02 -22.03
N ARG A 77 -15.02 -24.23 -22.48
CA ARG A 77 -15.92 -23.17 -22.91
C ARG A 77 -16.71 -22.61 -21.72
N ILE A 78 -16.81 -21.29 -21.60
CA ILE A 78 -17.71 -20.66 -20.63
C ILE A 78 -19.17 -20.91 -21.01
N THR A 79 -19.93 -21.50 -20.10
CA THR A 79 -21.34 -21.81 -20.29
C THR A 79 -22.26 -20.81 -19.60
N GLN A 80 -21.83 -20.29 -18.44
CA GLN A 80 -22.64 -19.36 -17.64
C GLN A 80 -21.75 -18.32 -16.94
N ILE A 81 -22.32 -17.13 -16.75
CA ILE A 81 -21.75 -16.02 -15.97
C ILE A 81 -22.78 -15.64 -14.93
N HIS A 82 -22.40 -15.61 -13.65
CA HIS A 82 -23.32 -15.51 -12.51
C HIS A 82 -23.28 -14.13 -11.83
N PHE A 83 -22.69 -13.13 -12.44
CA PHE A 83 -22.63 -11.75 -11.92
C PHE A 83 -22.88 -10.76 -13.06
N THR A 84 -23.08 -9.50 -12.69
CA THR A 84 -23.09 -8.35 -13.61
C THR A 84 -21.83 -7.52 -13.42
N ASP A 85 -21.33 -6.91 -14.48
CA ASP A 85 -20.16 -6.04 -14.44
C ASP A 85 -20.37 -4.90 -13.43
N GLY A 86 -19.39 -4.64 -12.59
CA GLY A 86 -19.48 -3.63 -11.53
C GLY A 86 -20.29 -4.03 -10.29
N ALA A 87 -20.83 -5.24 -10.21
CA ALA A 87 -21.55 -5.70 -9.03
C ALA A 87 -20.62 -6.01 -7.85
N ASN A 88 -21.14 -5.91 -6.63
CA ASN A 88 -20.46 -6.44 -5.47
C ASN A 88 -20.60 -7.96 -5.42
N VAL A 89 -19.49 -8.64 -5.15
CA VAL A 89 -19.43 -10.10 -5.05
C VAL A 89 -18.91 -10.50 -3.67
N SER A 90 -19.41 -11.60 -3.16
CA SER A 90 -18.98 -12.16 -1.87
C SER A 90 -17.99 -13.29 -2.06
N LYS A 91 -17.11 -13.46 -1.08
CA LYS A 91 -16.17 -14.60 -1.04
C LYS A 91 -16.96 -15.93 -1.15
N GLY A 92 -16.52 -16.81 -2.06
CA GLY A 92 -17.18 -18.09 -2.32
C GLY A 92 -18.35 -18.01 -3.31
N GLN A 93 -18.77 -16.83 -3.75
CA GLN A 93 -19.80 -16.69 -4.79
C GLN A 93 -19.29 -17.23 -6.12
N ILE A 94 -20.11 -18.02 -6.82
CA ILE A 94 -19.80 -18.50 -8.18
C ILE A 94 -19.82 -17.31 -9.14
N LEU A 95 -18.77 -17.20 -9.97
CA LEU A 95 -18.61 -16.14 -10.97
C LEU A 95 -18.81 -16.68 -12.38
N PHE A 96 -18.13 -17.76 -12.72
CA PHE A 96 -18.17 -18.38 -14.04
C PHE A 96 -18.35 -19.88 -13.91
N THR A 97 -19.04 -20.47 -14.88
CA THR A 97 -19.10 -21.92 -15.08
C THR A 97 -18.48 -22.26 -16.42
N ILE A 98 -17.43 -23.07 -16.39
CA ILE A 98 -16.82 -23.73 -17.56
C ILE A 98 -17.60 -25.03 -17.78
N ASP A 99 -17.72 -25.49 -19.04
CA ASP A 99 -18.43 -26.74 -19.38
C ASP A 99 -17.96 -27.93 -18.54
N PRO A 100 -18.78 -28.43 -17.59
CA PRO A 100 -18.35 -29.49 -16.67
C PRO A 100 -18.45 -30.90 -17.28
N ARG A 101 -19.17 -31.06 -18.38
CA ARG A 101 -19.51 -32.39 -18.96
C ARG A 101 -18.31 -33.29 -19.24
N PRO A 102 -17.17 -32.80 -19.80
CA PRO A 102 -15.97 -33.63 -19.98
C PRO A 102 -15.38 -34.10 -18.66
N PHE A 103 -15.39 -33.26 -17.64
CA PHE A 103 -14.84 -33.55 -16.30
C PHE A 103 -15.77 -34.51 -15.52
N GLU A 104 -17.08 -34.37 -15.66
CA GLU A 104 -18.06 -35.31 -15.12
C GLU A 104 -17.92 -36.71 -15.75
N ALA A 105 -17.67 -36.77 -17.06
CA ALA A 105 -17.42 -38.03 -17.76
C ALA A 105 -16.13 -38.71 -17.25
N ASN A 106 -15.07 -37.94 -17.04
CA ASN A 106 -13.80 -38.43 -16.45
C ASN A 106 -14.01 -38.97 -15.02
N LEU A 107 -14.78 -38.23 -14.20
CA LEU A 107 -15.10 -38.67 -12.84
C LEU A 107 -15.90 -40.01 -12.87
N LYS A 108 -16.91 -40.12 -13.74
CA LYS A 108 -17.66 -41.38 -13.90
C LYS A 108 -16.77 -42.52 -14.36
N GLN A 109 -15.81 -42.26 -15.26
CA GLN A 109 -14.85 -43.28 -15.69
C GLN A 109 -13.96 -43.76 -14.54
N ALA A 110 -13.43 -42.87 -13.72
CA ALA A 110 -12.65 -43.23 -12.54
C ALA A 110 -13.47 -44.01 -11.52
N GLN A 111 -14.72 -43.65 -11.28
CA GLN A 111 -15.64 -44.39 -10.41
C GLN A 111 -15.96 -45.81 -10.96
N ALA A 112 -16.09 -45.96 -12.27
CA ALA A 112 -16.31 -47.28 -12.91
C ALA A 112 -15.08 -48.18 -12.77
N ASN A 113 -13.86 -47.62 -12.87
CA ASN A 113 -12.62 -48.36 -12.65
C ASN A 113 -12.56 -48.87 -11.21
N LEU A 114 -12.83 -48.03 -10.20
CA LEU A 114 -12.91 -48.46 -8.81
C LEU A 114 -13.93 -49.58 -8.61
N ALA A 115 -15.12 -49.50 -9.20
CA ALA A 115 -16.15 -50.54 -9.09
C ALA A 115 -15.67 -51.89 -9.66
N LYS A 116 -14.95 -51.86 -10.80
CA LYS A 116 -14.33 -53.03 -11.42
C LYS A 116 -13.28 -53.67 -10.47
N ASP A 117 -12.41 -52.84 -9.89
CA ASP A 117 -11.29 -53.36 -9.07
C ASP A 117 -11.74 -53.78 -7.66
N LEU A 118 -12.85 -53.21 -7.14
CA LEU A 118 -13.55 -53.74 -5.99
C LEU A 118 -14.10 -55.16 -6.26
N ALA A 119 -14.61 -55.46 -7.45
CA ALA A 119 -15.06 -56.78 -7.84
C ALA A 119 -13.87 -57.74 -7.97
N ALA A 120 -12.73 -57.29 -8.52
CA ALA A 120 -11.49 -58.08 -8.60
C ALA A 120 -10.94 -58.44 -7.21
N ARG A 121 -10.96 -57.47 -6.27
CA ARG A 121 -10.61 -57.72 -4.85
C ARG A 121 -11.50 -58.80 -4.23
N LYS A 122 -12.80 -58.73 -4.44
CA LYS A 122 -13.78 -59.70 -3.95
C LYS A 122 -13.49 -61.13 -4.48
N GLN A 123 -13.07 -61.21 -5.75
CA GLN A 123 -12.65 -62.45 -6.36
C GLN A 123 -11.35 -62.98 -5.71
N ALA A 124 -10.37 -62.13 -5.44
CA ALA A 124 -9.13 -62.48 -4.74
C ALA A 124 -9.40 -62.97 -3.30
N GLU A 125 -10.32 -62.33 -2.57
CA GLU A 125 -10.76 -62.75 -1.23
C GLU A 125 -11.41 -64.13 -1.25
N ALA A 126 -12.29 -64.42 -2.23
CA ALA A 126 -12.89 -65.72 -2.40
C ALA A 126 -11.84 -66.81 -2.70
N ASN A 127 -10.84 -66.50 -3.53
CA ASN A 127 -9.72 -67.38 -3.78
C ASN A 127 -8.88 -67.64 -2.50
N LEU A 128 -8.56 -66.58 -1.73
CA LEU A 128 -7.87 -66.70 -0.45
C LEU A 128 -8.64 -67.61 0.52
N ALA A 129 -9.96 -67.42 0.65
CA ALA A 129 -10.80 -68.21 1.52
C ALA A 129 -10.72 -69.75 1.13
N ARG A 130 -10.68 -70.05 -0.17
CA ARG A 130 -10.52 -71.40 -0.68
C ARG A 130 -9.14 -72.01 -0.28
N GLU A 131 -8.06 -71.25 -0.49
CA GLU A 131 -6.70 -71.75 -0.16
C GLU A 131 -6.50 -71.91 1.34
N VAL A 132 -7.05 -70.96 2.18
CA VAL A 132 -7.06 -71.09 3.65
C VAL A 132 -7.78 -72.35 4.09
N ALA A 133 -8.91 -72.68 3.46
CA ALA A 133 -9.61 -73.94 3.77
C ALA A 133 -8.77 -75.19 3.45
N ARG A 134 -8.05 -75.20 2.31
CA ARG A 134 -7.12 -76.24 1.91
C ARG A 134 -5.93 -76.39 2.87
N GLU A 135 -5.33 -75.27 3.25
CA GLU A 135 -4.24 -75.23 4.24
C GLU A 135 -4.67 -75.81 5.58
N ASN A 136 -5.85 -75.47 6.09
CA ASN A 136 -6.40 -75.95 7.33
C ASN A 136 -6.62 -77.50 7.28
N TRP A 137 -7.14 -77.97 6.14
CA TRP A 137 -7.25 -79.40 5.94
C TRP A 137 -5.89 -80.10 5.94
N GLY A 138 -4.88 -79.60 5.21
CA GLY A 138 -3.52 -80.11 5.16
C GLY A 138 -2.86 -80.10 6.55
N ARG A 139 -3.02 -79.05 7.33
CA ARG A 139 -2.54 -78.93 8.69
C ARG A 139 -3.10 -80.07 9.58
N ALA A 140 -4.42 -80.31 9.52
CA ALA A 140 -5.08 -81.28 10.30
C ALA A 140 -4.59 -82.71 9.95
N GLN A 141 -4.27 -82.96 8.64
CA GLN A 141 -3.68 -84.25 8.21
C GLN A 141 -2.26 -84.45 8.78
N VAL A 142 -1.39 -83.47 8.65
CA VAL A 142 0.00 -83.50 9.17
C VAL A 142 -0.02 -83.75 10.68
N GLU A 143 -0.86 -83.04 11.44
CA GLU A 143 -0.95 -83.24 12.89
C GLU A 143 -1.42 -84.60 13.28
N ARG A 144 -2.41 -85.17 12.58
CA ARG A 144 -2.90 -86.54 12.80
C ARG A 144 -1.82 -87.56 12.50
N TYR A 145 -1.10 -87.43 11.38
CA TYR A 145 -0.07 -88.35 10.98
C TYR A 145 1.19 -88.24 11.85
N ARG A 146 1.52 -87.08 12.39
CA ARG A 146 2.57 -86.86 13.37
C ARG A 146 2.38 -87.86 14.59
N THR A 147 1.17 -87.83 15.14
CA THR A 147 0.84 -88.73 16.28
C THR A 147 0.93 -90.21 15.92
N LEU A 148 0.53 -90.62 14.70
CA LEU A 148 0.60 -91.97 14.25
C LEU A 148 2.04 -92.50 14.00
N VAL A 149 2.94 -91.61 13.51
CA VAL A 149 4.38 -91.94 13.38
C VAL A 149 5.04 -92.11 14.75
N GLU A 150 4.71 -91.25 15.72
CA GLU A 150 5.20 -91.32 17.10
C GLU A 150 4.78 -92.65 17.75
N GLN A 151 3.62 -93.22 17.37
CA GLN A 151 3.11 -94.51 17.81
C GLN A 151 3.62 -95.72 17.00
N GLY A 152 4.44 -95.51 15.96
CA GLY A 152 4.99 -96.52 15.10
C GLY A 152 3.99 -97.16 14.14
N VAL A 153 2.82 -96.59 13.91
CA VAL A 153 1.71 -97.11 13.11
C VAL A 153 1.88 -96.90 11.61
N VAL A 154 2.57 -95.76 11.21
CA VAL A 154 2.77 -95.42 9.82
C VAL A 154 4.24 -95.12 9.51
N ALA A 155 4.64 -95.24 8.23
CA ALA A 155 6.01 -94.98 7.78
C ALA A 155 6.35 -93.53 7.85
N LYS A 156 7.58 -93.15 8.22
CA LYS A 156 8.08 -91.82 8.32
C LYS A 156 8.04 -91.11 6.98
N GLU A 157 8.32 -91.73 5.87
CA GLU A 157 8.25 -91.23 4.50
C GLU A 157 6.87 -90.67 4.17
N GLN A 158 5.80 -91.34 4.60
CA GLN A 158 4.42 -90.84 4.37
C GLN A 158 4.10 -89.57 5.13
N TYR A 159 4.63 -89.40 6.36
CA TYR A 159 4.53 -88.14 7.10
C TYR A 159 5.32 -87.01 6.42
N GLU A 160 6.56 -87.34 5.98
CA GLU A 160 7.39 -86.33 5.27
C GLU A 160 6.72 -85.84 3.97
N GLN A 161 6.08 -86.75 3.21
CA GLN A 161 5.30 -86.37 2.03
C GLN A 161 4.14 -85.42 2.38
N LEU A 162 3.31 -85.77 3.38
CA LEU A 162 2.19 -84.93 3.81
C LEU A 162 2.63 -83.56 4.34
N ARG A 163 3.80 -83.55 4.99
CA ARG A 163 4.40 -82.29 5.44
C ARG A 163 4.82 -81.38 4.27
N ALA A 164 5.47 -81.96 3.25
CA ALA A 164 5.83 -81.18 2.03
C ALA A 164 4.58 -80.72 1.29
N ASP A 165 3.51 -81.49 1.22
CA ASP A 165 2.23 -81.14 0.65
C ASP A 165 1.60 -79.95 1.44
N TYR A 166 1.64 -80.03 2.79
CA TYR A 166 1.17 -78.94 3.64
C TYR A 166 1.99 -77.65 3.45
N ASP A 167 3.33 -77.73 3.38
CA ASP A 167 4.20 -76.57 3.14
C ASP A 167 3.87 -75.89 1.79
N SER A 168 3.54 -76.72 0.77
CA SER A 168 3.04 -76.20 -0.53
C SER A 168 1.70 -75.48 -0.42
N LEU A 169 0.72 -76.05 0.33
CA LEU A 169 -0.58 -75.38 0.57
C LEU A 169 -0.42 -74.09 1.32
N LYS A 170 0.48 -74.02 2.29
CA LYS A 170 0.81 -72.78 3.03
C LYS A 170 1.38 -71.70 2.10
N ALA A 171 2.31 -72.10 1.21
CA ALA A 171 2.85 -71.16 0.21
C ALA A 171 1.77 -70.63 -0.74
N ASN A 172 0.81 -71.48 -1.15
CA ASN A 172 -0.33 -71.07 -1.96
C ASN A 172 -1.25 -70.05 -1.22
N THR A 173 -1.46 -70.21 0.09
CA THR A 173 -2.21 -69.30 0.93
C THR A 173 -1.50 -67.93 1.02
N GLU A 174 -0.18 -67.93 1.21
CA GLU A 174 0.58 -66.66 1.25
C GLU A 174 0.54 -65.92 -0.12
N ALA A 175 0.61 -66.67 -1.23
CA ALA A 175 0.45 -66.08 -2.57
C ALA A 175 -0.96 -65.46 -2.76
N ALA A 176 -2.02 -66.16 -2.30
CA ALA A 176 -3.39 -65.61 -2.34
C ALA A 176 -3.56 -64.39 -1.45
N ARG A 177 -2.93 -64.33 -0.26
CA ARG A 177 -2.89 -63.15 0.60
C ARG A 177 -2.20 -61.98 -0.08
N ALA A 178 -1.08 -62.24 -0.77
CA ALA A 178 -0.38 -61.23 -1.53
C ALA A 178 -1.24 -60.65 -2.67
N ALA A 179 -2.04 -61.51 -3.34
CA ALA A 179 -2.98 -61.08 -4.37
C ALA A 179 -4.08 -60.13 -3.82
N VAL A 180 -4.63 -60.42 -2.62
CA VAL A 180 -5.58 -59.55 -1.95
C VAL A 180 -4.93 -58.20 -1.61
N ARG A 181 -3.71 -58.17 -1.03
CA ARG A 181 -2.98 -56.95 -0.75
C ARG A 181 -2.72 -56.14 -2.02
N SER A 182 -2.34 -56.78 -3.12
CA SER A 182 -2.15 -56.11 -4.41
C SER A 182 -3.44 -55.47 -4.92
N ALA A 183 -4.58 -56.14 -4.77
CA ALA A 183 -5.89 -55.54 -5.13
C ALA A 183 -6.26 -54.38 -4.23
N ASP A 184 -5.93 -54.42 -2.92
CA ASP A 184 -6.13 -53.29 -1.99
C ASP A 184 -5.30 -52.08 -2.40
N GLU A 185 -4.06 -52.24 -2.84
CA GLU A 185 -3.22 -51.13 -3.33
C GLU A 185 -3.78 -50.55 -4.64
N THR A 186 -4.29 -51.36 -5.55
CA THR A 186 -4.94 -50.88 -6.77
C THR A 186 -6.16 -50.00 -6.46
N ILE A 187 -6.98 -50.37 -5.48
CA ILE A 187 -8.13 -49.60 -5.01
C ILE A 187 -7.69 -48.23 -4.45
N LYS A 188 -6.54 -48.15 -3.78
CA LYS A 188 -6.00 -46.87 -3.31
C LYS A 188 -5.62 -45.94 -4.49
N VAL A 189 -5.05 -46.49 -5.54
CA VAL A 189 -4.73 -45.73 -6.78
C VAL A 189 -6.00 -45.20 -7.43
N ASP A 190 -7.06 -46.04 -7.52
CA ASP A 190 -8.34 -45.62 -8.08
C ASP A 190 -9.00 -44.49 -7.26
N ASN A 191 -8.95 -44.56 -5.94
CA ASN A 191 -9.46 -43.49 -5.08
C ASN A 191 -8.70 -42.17 -5.31
N ALA A 192 -7.38 -42.23 -5.45
CA ALA A 192 -6.59 -41.06 -5.79
C ALA A 192 -6.95 -40.49 -7.17
N ALA A 193 -7.24 -41.34 -8.16
CA ALA A 193 -7.72 -40.91 -9.48
C ALA A 193 -9.10 -40.26 -9.41
N ILE A 194 -10.01 -40.75 -8.57
CA ILE A 194 -11.33 -40.15 -8.32
C ILE A 194 -11.17 -38.77 -7.67
N ASP A 195 -10.29 -38.64 -6.68
CA ASP A 195 -10.08 -37.35 -6.00
C ASP A 195 -9.46 -36.31 -6.96
N THR A 196 -8.54 -36.74 -7.83
CA THR A 196 -8.00 -35.90 -8.92
C THR A 196 -9.11 -35.43 -9.86
N ALA A 197 -10.01 -36.32 -10.31
CA ALA A 197 -11.12 -35.98 -11.18
C ALA A 197 -12.12 -35.02 -10.51
N LYS A 198 -12.39 -35.19 -9.20
CA LYS A 198 -13.24 -34.25 -8.42
C LYS A 198 -12.63 -32.87 -8.34
N VAL A 199 -11.32 -32.76 -8.10
CA VAL A 199 -10.62 -31.47 -8.06
C VAL A 199 -10.71 -30.78 -9.43
N GLN A 200 -10.47 -31.49 -10.53
CA GLN A 200 -10.60 -30.94 -11.88
C GLN A 200 -12.04 -30.47 -12.18
N LEU A 201 -13.03 -31.22 -11.74
CA LEU A 201 -14.44 -30.82 -11.87
C LEU A 201 -14.74 -29.57 -11.03
N SER A 202 -14.18 -29.45 -9.84
CA SER A 202 -14.36 -28.26 -9.00
C SER A 202 -13.82 -26.98 -9.65
N TYR A 203 -12.77 -27.08 -10.46
CA TYR A 203 -12.21 -25.95 -11.19
C TYR A 203 -13.10 -25.43 -12.34
N CYS A 204 -14.13 -26.21 -12.73
CA CYS A 204 -15.14 -25.74 -13.68
C CYS A 204 -16.05 -24.64 -13.07
N TYR A 205 -16.16 -24.57 -11.76
CA TYR A 205 -16.95 -23.58 -11.02
C TYR A 205 -16.00 -22.57 -10.38
N ILE A 206 -15.85 -21.41 -11.04
CA ILE A 206 -14.92 -20.38 -10.60
C ILE A 206 -15.61 -19.50 -9.58
N HIS A 207 -15.05 -19.45 -8.37
CA HIS A 207 -15.57 -18.68 -7.24
C HIS A 207 -14.72 -17.46 -6.94
N SER A 208 -15.33 -16.43 -6.32
CA SER A 208 -14.59 -15.29 -5.80
C SER A 208 -13.77 -15.69 -4.56
N PRO A 209 -12.46 -15.41 -4.52
CA PRO A 209 -11.64 -15.67 -3.34
C PRO A 209 -11.79 -14.62 -2.24
N ILE A 210 -12.33 -13.43 -2.58
CA ILE A 210 -12.47 -12.27 -1.69
C ILE A 210 -13.85 -11.65 -1.81
N ASP A 211 -14.23 -10.86 -0.79
CA ASP A 211 -15.34 -9.91 -0.91
C ASP A 211 -14.83 -8.67 -1.63
N GLY A 212 -15.55 -8.18 -2.62
CA GLY A 212 -15.11 -7.01 -3.38
C GLY A 212 -16.06 -6.62 -4.49
N ARG A 213 -15.61 -5.69 -5.32
CA ARG A 213 -16.35 -5.26 -6.50
C ARG A 213 -15.75 -5.90 -7.75
N ALA A 214 -16.60 -6.55 -8.53
CA ALA A 214 -16.22 -7.08 -9.83
C ALA A 214 -15.96 -5.94 -10.81
N GLY A 215 -14.87 -6.00 -11.55
CA GLY A 215 -14.60 -5.10 -12.66
C GLY A 215 -15.38 -5.49 -13.91
N GLN A 216 -14.90 -5.03 -15.06
CA GLN A 216 -15.39 -5.46 -16.34
C GLN A 216 -14.95 -6.92 -16.61
N ARG A 217 -15.88 -7.78 -17.07
CA ARG A 217 -15.52 -9.11 -17.58
C ARG A 217 -14.72 -8.99 -18.88
N LEU A 218 -13.72 -9.83 -19.01
CA LEU A 218 -12.83 -9.87 -20.19
C LEU A 218 -13.22 -10.99 -21.17
N VAL A 219 -14.25 -11.77 -20.83
CA VAL A 219 -14.70 -12.94 -21.59
C VAL A 219 -16.23 -13.04 -21.56
N ASP A 220 -16.79 -13.64 -22.59
CA ASP A 220 -18.23 -13.84 -22.77
C ASP A 220 -18.61 -15.32 -22.80
N ILE A 221 -19.92 -15.59 -22.65
CA ILE A 221 -20.49 -16.93 -22.80
C ILE A 221 -20.15 -17.46 -24.20
N GLY A 222 -19.65 -18.69 -24.27
CA GLY A 222 -19.23 -19.32 -25.51
C GLY A 222 -17.72 -19.24 -25.80
N ASN A 223 -17.00 -18.30 -25.18
CA ASN A 223 -15.55 -18.22 -25.30
C ASN A 223 -14.87 -19.46 -24.71
N VAL A 224 -13.81 -19.90 -25.37
CA VAL A 224 -12.92 -20.95 -24.85
C VAL A 224 -11.79 -20.31 -24.08
N VAL A 225 -11.61 -20.74 -22.84
CA VAL A 225 -10.56 -20.25 -21.94
C VAL A 225 -9.55 -21.36 -21.67
N ASN A 226 -8.32 -20.98 -21.40
CA ASN A 226 -7.24 -21.90 -21.11
C ASN A 226 -6.46 -21.43 -19.88
N PRO A 227 -5.97 -22.33 -19.00
CA PRO A 227 -5.02 -21.98 -17.96
C PRO A 227 -3.80 -21.32 -18.59
N GLY A 228 -3.32 -20.21 -18.01
CA GLY A 228 -2.10 -19.57 -18.48
C GLY A 228 -0.92 -20.50 -18.34
N GLY A 229 -0.47 -21.06 -19.46
CA GLY A 229 0.88 -21.58 -19.56
C GLY A 229 1.89 -20.41 -19.67
N PRO A 230 3.20 -20.64 -19.47
CA PRO A 230 4.23 -19.67 -19.85
C PRO A 230 4.16 -19.47 -21.36
N GLY A 231 3.21 -18.64 -21.79
CA GLY A 231 2.94 -18.36 -23.20
C GLY A 231 4.10 -17.59 -23.78
N ASN A 232 4.45 -17.95 -24.98
CA ASN A 232 5.42 -17.31 -25.86
C ASN A 232 5.44 -15.79 -25.64
N LYS A 233 6.62 -15.31 -25.23
CA LYS A 233 6.91 -13.88 -25.02
C LYS A 233 6.89 -13.02 -26.31
N GLU A 234 6.40 -13.56 -27.41
CA GLU A 234 6.42 -12.90 -28.72
C GLU A 234 5.14 -12.16 -29.11
N SER A 235 4.08 -12.25 -28.33
CA SER A 235 2.91 -11.37 -28.52
C SER A 235 2.83 -10.38 -27.37
N ALA A 236 3.43 -9.22 -27.57
CA ALA A 236 3.34 -8.05 -26.66
C ALA A 236 1.94 -7.40 -26.61
N ALA A 237 0.89 -8.12 -26.95
CA ALA A 237 -0.48 -7.79 -26.65
C ALA A 237 -0.85 -8.57 -25.39
N VAL A 238 -0.95 -7.85 -24.30
CA VAL A 238 -1.38 -8.28 -22.96
C VAL A 238 -2.66 -9.12 -23.04
N THR A 239 -2.55 -10.38 -23.37
CA THR A 239 -3.59 -11.36 -23.02
C THR A 239 -3.24 -11.92 -21.65
N SER A 240 -3.50 -11.12 -20.62
CA SER A 240 -3.69 -11.69 -19.29
C SER A 240 -4.86 -12.67 -19.45
N ASN A 241 -4.65 -13.96 -19.16
CA ASN A 241 -5.73 -14.96 -19.11
C ASN A 241 -6.74 -14.67 -17.99
N ALA A 242 -6.78 -13.44 -17.52
CA ALA A 242 -7.72 -12.96 -16.54
C ALA A 242 -9.12 -12.93 -17.15
N LEU A 243 -10.06 -13.56 -16.47
CA LEU A 243 -11.48 -13.51 -16.82
C LEU A 243 -12.13 -12.25 -16.27
N LEU A 244 -11.63 -11.79 -15.12
CA LEU A 244 -12.18 -10.71 -14.30
C LEU A 244 -11.12 -10.24 -13.31
N VAL A 245 -11.16 -8.96 -12.95
CA VAL A 245 -10.44 -8.40 -11.82
C VAL A 245 -11.44 -8.05 -10.72
N ILE A 246 -11.18 -8.47 -9.49
CA ILE A 246 -11.97 -8.12 -8.32
C ILE A 246 -11.11 -7.27 -7.40
N GLU A 247 -11.67 -6.15 -6.93
CA GLU A 247 -11.01 -5.23 -6.04
C GLU A 247 -11.79 -5.08 -4.74
N ARG A 248 -11.09 -5.17 -3.61
CA ARG A 248 -11.67 -4.85 -2.31
C ARG A 248 -11.57 -3.36 -2.07
N LEU A 249 -12.73 -2.69 -2.06
CA LEU A 249 -12.84 -1.24 -1.92
C LEU A 249 -13.06 -0.75 -0.48
N ASN A 250 -13.42 -1.63 0.45
CA ASN A 250 -13.63 -1.28 1.86
C ASN A 250 -13.03 -2.35 2.79
N PRO A 251 -12.11 -1.96 3.71
CA PRO A 251 -11.40 -0.68 3.73
C PRO A 251 -10.51 -0.48 2.51
N ILE A 252 -10.07 0.77 2.26
CA ILE A 252 -9.23 1.13 1.12
C ILE A 252 -7.91 1.75 1.58
N TYR A 253 -6.90 1.75 0.74
CA TYR A 253 -5.60 2.33 1.02
C TYR A 253 -5.39 3.65 0.31
N ALA A 254 -4.69 4.56 0.99
CA ALA A 254 -4.12 5.76 0.40
C ALA A 254 -2.59 5.67 0.54
N ASP A 255 -1.92 5.49 -0.58
CA ASP A 255 -0.47 5.49 -0.67
C ASP A 255 0.02 6.90 -0.98
N PHE A 256 1.02 7.37 -0.24
CA PHE A 256 1.62 8.68 -0.41
C PHE A 256 3.11 8.64 -0.09
N THR A 257 3.83 9.66 -0.52
CA THR A 257 5.28 9.70 -0.32
C THR A 257 5.69 10.89 0.54
N ILE A 258 6.72 10.70 1.34
CA ILE A 258 7.39 11.75 2.10
C ILE A 258 8.88 11.78 1.76
N SER A 259 9.53 12.94 1.97
CA SER A 259 10.98 13.03 1.87
C SER A 259 11.67 12.17 2.93
N GLN A 260 12.79 11.54 2.58
CA GLN A 260 13.63 10.80 3.52
C GLN A 260 14.06 11.64 4.76
N ASN A 261 14.17 12.95 4.61
CA ASN A 261 14.53 13.85 5.71
C ASN A 261 13.49 13.83 6.84
N ASN A 262 12.26 13.53 6.52
CA ASN A 262 11.14 13.50 7.46
C ASN A 262 10.89 12.08 8.04
N LEU A 263 11.60 11.07 7.53
CA LEU A 263 11.38 9.67 7.94
C LEU A 263 11.64 9.46 9.43
N SER A 264 12.73 10.02 9.95
CA SER A 264 13.08 9.89 11.37
C SER A 264 12.00 10.46 12.28
N LEU A 265 11.45 11.62 11.91
CA LEU A 265 10.36 12.27 12.64
C LEU A 265 9.09 11.39 12.65
N VAL A 266 8.71 10.85 11.49
CA VAL A 266 7.54 9.97 11.38
C VAL A 266 7.75 8.70 12.22
N GLN A 267 8.94 8.09 12.18
CA GLN A 267 9.24 6.89 12.95
C GLN A 267 9.23 7.16 14.47
N GLU A 268 9.72 8.30 14.91
CA GLU A 268 9.67 8.70 16.32
C GLU A 268 8.24 8.87 16.79
N GLN A 269 7.42 9.57 16.02
CA GLN A 269 6.01 9.76 16.36
C GLN A 269 5.22 8.44 16.31
N MET A 270 5.55 7.52 15.44
CA MET A 270 4.95 6.17 15.42
C MET A 270 5.29 5.33 16.64
N ARG A 271 6.45 5.55 17.28
CA ARG A 271 6.79 4.87 18.56
C ARG A 271 5.94 5.37 19.73
N SER A 272 5.50 6.61 19.68
CA SER A 272 4.65 7.21 20.72
C SER A 272 3.16 6.90 20.53
N GLY A 273 2.75 6.45 19.33
CA GLY A 273 1.36 6.10 19.03
C GLY A 273 1.10 5.90 17.55
N SER A 274 -0.14 5.55 17.22
CA SER A 274 -0.54 5.43 15.82
C SER A 274 -0.85 6.81 15.22
N LEU A 275 -0.22 7.13 14.10
CA LEU A 275 -0.47 8.37 13.39
C LEU A 275 -1.78 8.31 12.60
N SER A 276 -2.50 9.43 12.60
CA SER A 276 -3.71 9.62 11.79
C SER A 276 -3.38 10.38 10.51
N ALA A 277 -3.99 9.97 9.42
CA ALA A 277 -3.91 10.66 8.13
C ALA A 277 -5.30 11.18 7.77
N GLU A 278 -5.39 12.47 7.55
CA GLU A 278 -6.57 13.13 7.01
C GLU A 278 -6.48 13.11 5.49
N VAL A 279 -7.45 12.48 4.83
CA VAL A 279 -7.46 12.31 3.38
C VAL A 279 -8.64 13.06 2.78
N ARG A 280 -8.37 13.87 1.78
CA ARG A 280 -9.34 14.71 1.09
C ARG A 280 -9.27 14.50 -0.41
N LEU A 281 -10.43 14.46 -1.04
CA LEU A 281 -10.54 14.49 -2.48
C LEU A 281 -10.31 15.94 -2.99
N PRO A 282 -9.63 16.14 -4.12
CA PRO A 282 -9.42 17.49 -4.68
C PRO A 282 -10.72 18.23 -5.00
N ASP A 283 -11.76 17.50 -5.40
CA ASP A 283 -13.10 18.00 -5.74
C ASP A 283 -14.01 18.20 -4.51
N ALA A 284 -13.61 17.72 -3.33
CA ALA A 284 -14.32 17.89 -2.07
C ALA A 284 -13.35 18.25 -0.91
N PRO A 285 -12.70 19.41 -0.94
CA PRO A 285 -11.63 19.76 0.00
C PRO A 285 -12.09 19.90 1.45
N ASN A 286 -13.38 20.16 1.69
CA ASN A 286 -13.96 20.33 3.02
C ASN A 286 -14.42 19.01 3.65
N ASP A 287 -14.40 17.90 2.89
CA ASP A 287 -14.93 16.62 3.31
C ASP A 287 -13.77 15.64 3.52
N ALA A 288 -13.22 15.70 4.72
CA ALA A 288 -12.06 14.90 5.13
C ALA A 288 -12.48 13.55 5.68
N VAL A 289 -11.77 12.51 5.29
CA VAL A 289 -11.88 11.18 5.90
C VAL A 289 -10.58 10.85 6.63
N PHE A 290 -10.73 10.42 7.89
CA PHE A 290 -9.58 10.05 8.72
C PHE A 290 -9.26 8.58 8.57
N GLY A 291 -7.99 8.29 8.31
CA GLY A 291 -7.41 6.96 8.28
C GLY A 291 -6.27 6.83 9.27
N ARG A 292 -5.78 5.61 9.42
CA ARG A 292 -4.60 5.29 10.22
C ARG A 292 -3.42 5.04 9.32
N LEU A 293 -2.24 5.56 9.68
CA LEU A 293 -0.99 5.14 9.07
C LEU A 293 -0.71 3.69 9.49
N THR A 294 -0.69 2.78 8.53
CA THR A 294 -0.55 1.33 8.78
C THR A 294 0.74 0.73 8.25
N PHE A 295 1.41 1.44 7.35
CA PHE A 295 2.63 0.95 6.71
C PHE A 295 3.57 2.10 6.35
N VAL A 296 4.85 1.84 6.53
CA VAL A 296 5.97 2.66 6.05
C VAL A 296 6.88 1.71 5.30
N ASP A 297 7.23 2.05 4.08
CA ASP A 297 8.10 1.22 3.23
C ASP A 297 9.48 1.06 3.89
N ASN A 298 10.10 -0.09 3.67
CA ASN A 298 11.43 -0.44 4.16
C ASN A 298 12.56 0.10 3.28
N SER A 299 12.23 0.75 2.17
CA SER A 299 13.17 1.28 1.20
C SER A 299 12.91 2.75 0.88
N VAL A 300 13.98 3.49 0.65
CA VAL A 300 13.95 4.83 0.08
C VAL A 300 14.12 4.71 -1.42
N GLN A 301 13.24 5.33 -2.19
CA GLN A 301 13.37 5.39 -3.65
C GLN A 301 14.63 6.20 -4.00
N THR A 302 15.62 5.54 -4.58
CA THR A 302 16.94 6.14 -4.84
C THR A 302 16.92 7.31 -5.81
N GLU A 303 15.96 7.30 -6.75
CA GLU A 303 15.84 8.36 -7.77
C GLU A 303 15.22 9.65 -7.22
N THR A 304 14.33 9.55 -6.24
CA THR A 304 13.54 10.69 -5.74
C THR A 304 13.84 11.04 -4.29
N GLY A 305 14.53 10.18 -3.54
CA GLY A 305 14.77 10.34 -2.10
C GLY A 305 13.48 10.30 -1.28
N GLN A 306 12.45 9.59 -1.77
CA GLN A 306 11.15 9.50 -1.12
C GLN A 306 10.91 8.13 -0.50
N VAL A 307 10.10 8.10 0.54
CA VAL A 307 9.62 6.88 1.22
C VAL A 307 8.12 6.81 1.06
N THR A 308 7.62 5.63 0.68
CA THR A 308 6.19 5.38 0.54
C THR A 308 5.57 5.05 1.90
N LEU A 309 4.45 5.70 2.18
CA LEU A 309 3.62 5.44 3.35
C LEU A 309 2.23 5.03 2.88
N ARG A 310 1.54 4.27 3.74
CA ARG A 310 0.16 3.83 3.47
C ARG A 310 -0.73 4.10 4.66
N ALA A 311 -1.82 4.80 4.40
CA ALA A 311 -2.92 4.95 5.34
C ALA A 311 -4.09 4.04 4.95
N THR A 312 -4.72 3.43 5.96
CA THR A 312 -5.94 2.63 5.79
C THR A 312 -7.15 3.49 6.14
N LEU A 313 -8.12 3.54 5.24
CA LEU A 313 -9.32 4.37 5.33
C LEU A 313 -10.59 3.51 5.28
N PRO A 314 -11.63 3.85 6.06
CA PRO A 314 -12.97 3.34 5.82
C PRO A 314 -13.53 3.91 4.51
N ASN A 315 -14.21 3.10 3.72
CA ASN A 315 -14.83 3.51 2.46
C ASN A 315 -16.19 2.84 2.23
N PRO A 316 -17.14 2.97 3.17
CA PRO A 316 -18.44 2.30 3.07
C PRO A 316 -19.25 2.82 1.87
N ASP A 317 -19.16 4.11 1.56
CA ASP A 317 -19.90 4.76 0.48
C ASP A 317 -19.20 4.68 -0.88
N HIS A 318 -18.09 3.96 -0.95
CA HIS A 318 -17.26 3.81 -2.16
C HIS A 318 -16.86 5.15 -2.82
N ARG A 319 -16.64 6.20 -2.02
CA ARG A 319 -16.22 7.54 -2.48
C ARG A 319 -14.80 7.51 -3.06
N PHE A 320 -13.93 6.76 -2.43
CA PHE A 320 -12.56 6.58 -2.88
C PHE A 320 -12.50 5.42 -3.87
N TRP A 321 -12.01 5.73 -5.07
CA TRP A 321 -11.79 4.75 -6.12
C TRP A 321 -10.31 4.53 -6.36
N PRO A 322 -9.87 3.30 -6.57
CA PRO A 322 -8.49 3.01 -6.93
C PRO A 322 -8.05 3.84 -8.13
N GLY A 323 -6.83 4.37 -8.07
CA GLY A 323 -6.28 5.21 -9.11
C GLY A 323 -6.51 6.72 -8.92
N ARG A 324 -7.47 7.17 -8.10
CA ARG A 324 -7.68 8.61 -7.83
C ARG A 324 -6.56 9.20 -6.99
N PHE A 325 -6.19 10.44 -7.32
CA PHE A 325 -5.30 11.24 -6.48
C PHE A 325 -6.06 11.88 -5.33
N VAL A 326 -5.39 12.03 -4.20
CA VAL A 326 -5.93 12.60 -2.96
C VAL A 326 -4.88 13.49 -2.29
N ASN A 327 -5.36 14.53 -1.61
CA ASN A 327 -4.53 15.33 -0.71
C ASN A 327 -4.54 14.65 0.66
N ILE A 328 -3.36 14.41 1.21
CA ILE A 328 -3.19 13.74 2.49
C ILE A 328 -2.47 14.68 3.44
N ARG A 329 -3.03 14.78 4.65
CA ARG A 329 -2.42 15.48 5.76
C ARG A 329 -2.11 14.46 6.84
N LEU A 330 -0.84 14.13 7.01
CA LEU A 330 -0.36 13.24 8.07
C LEU A 330 -0.23 14.06 9.36
N LEU A 331 -1.01 13.72 10.38
CA LEU A 331 -0.99 14.35 11.68
C LEU A 331 0.14 13.73 12.52
N LEU A 332 1.13 14.56 12.86
CA LEU A 332 2.32 14.14 13.60
C LEU A 332 2.18 14.35 15.11
N GLY A 333 1.19 15.14 15.54
CA GLY A 333 0.94 15.46 16.94
C GLY A 333 0.48 16.90 17.13
N THR A 334 0.63 17.42 18.35
CA THR A 334 0.27 18.80 18.70
C THR A 334 1.49 19.52 19.24
N ILE A 335 1.75 20.72 18.72
CA ILE A 335 2.76 21.64 19.26
C ILE A 335 2.06 22.44 20.34
N GLN A 336 2.44 22.22 21.58
CA GLN A 336 1.86 22.92 22.73
C GLN A 336 2.41 24.32 22.84
N GLY A 337 1.53 25.30 23.09
CA GLY A 337 1.92 26.69 23.34
C GLY A 337 2.63 27.36 22.17
N ALA A 338 2.38 26.93 20.92
CA ALA A 338 2.98 27.54 19.75
C ALA A 338 2.63 29.03 19.64
N VAL A 339 3.63 29.87 19.36
CA VAL A 339 3.42 31.29 19.13
C VAL A 339 3.00 31.52 17.67
N LEU A 340 1.83 32.10 17.49
CA LEU A 340 1.27 32.36 16.17
C LEU A 340 1.16 33.87 15.93
N VAL A 341 1.50 34.26 14.69
CA VAL A 341 1.32 35.59 14.17
C VAL A 341 0.52 35.53 12.86
N PRO A 342 -0.21 36.60 12.49
CA PRO A 342 -0.85 36.66 11.18
C PRO A 342 0.17 36.45 10.05
N ALA A 343 -0.20 35.68 9.01
CA ALA A 343 0.67 35.35 7.89
C ALA A 343 1.13 36.61 7.08
N SER A 344 0.50 37.78 7.30
CA SER A 344 0.89 39.05 6.72
C SER A 344 2.02 39.76 7.48
N ALA A 345 2.34 39.34 8.72
CA ALA A 345 3.36 39.99 9.53
C ALA A 345 4.81 39.69 9.08
N PRO A 346 5.19 38.42 8.74
CA PRO A 346 6.53 38.11 8.31
C PRO A 346 6.92 38.78 7.01
N GLN A 347 8.13 39.34 6.95
CA GLN A 347 8.77 39.90 5.77
C GLN A 347 10.03 39.12 5.43
N MET A 348 10.42 39.12 4.15
CA MET A 348 11.65 38.45 3.69
C MET A 348 12.73 39.49 3.36
N SER A 349 13.96 39.21 3.77
CA SER A 349 15.14 39.95 3.38
C SER A 349 16.23 39.01 2.87
N ALA A 350 17.33 39.56 2.38
CA ALA A 350 18.51 38.76 1.99
C ALA A 350 19.11 37.96 3.16
N ALA A 351 18.87 38.38 4.40
CA ALA A 351 19.34 37.72 5.61
C ALA A 351 18.35 36.72 6.21
N GLY A 352 17.16 36.55 5.57
CA GLY A 352 16.11 35.63 6.02
C GLY A 352 14.82 36.34 6.40
N SER A 353 13.90 35.58 7.01
CA SER A 353 12.60 36.08 7.46
C SER A 353 12.71 36.93 8.73
N TYR A 354 11.97 38.01 8.79
CA TYR A 354 11.94 38.89 9.95
C TYR A 354 10.54 39.49 10.18
N VAL A 355 10.32 40.00 11.38
CA VAL A 355 9.11 40.79 11.73
C VAL A 355 9.54 42.08 12.42
N TYR A 356 8.64 43.06 12.39
CA TYR A 356 8.74 44.22 13.25
C TYR A 356 7.91 43.99 14.51
N VAL A 357 8.58 44.03 15.67
CA VAL A 357 7.94 43.95 16.99
C VAL A 357 7.86 45.35 17.55
N VAL A 358 6.68 45.80 17.95
CA VAL A 358 6.48 47.12 18.56
C VAL A 358 6.68 47.02 20.06
N LYS A 359 7.67 47.76 20.55
CA LYS A 359 7.99 47.89 21.98
C LYS A 359 7.03 48.84 22.71
N PRO A 360 6.98 48.79 24.07
CA PRO A 360 6.13 49.69 24.87
C PRO A 360 6.47 51.17 24.65
N ASP A 361 7.69 51.52 24.21
CA ASP A 361 8.15 52.88 23.89
C ASP A 361 7.74 53.34 22.47
N SER A 362 6.89 52.61 21.79
CA SER A 362 6.41 52.84 20.43
C SER A 362 7.55 52.80 19.39
N THR A 363 8.63 52.07 19.62
CA THR A 363 9.66 51.81 18.63
C THR A 363 9.45 50.44 18.00
N ALA A 364 9.77 50.31 16.70
CA ALA A 364 9.68 49.03 15.98
C ALA A 364 11.06 48.39 15.90
N GLU A 365 11.22 47.26 16.59
CA GLU A 365 12.43 46.43 16.52
C GLU A 365 12.31 45.43 15.36
N GLN A 366 13.28 45.45 14.46
CA GLN A 366 13.39 44.39 13.43
C GLN A 366 14.02 43.17 14.08
N ARG A 367 13.29 42.07 14.08
CA ARG A 367 13.74 40.82 14.71
C ARG A 367 13.69 39.66 13.70
N THR A 368 14.82 38.99 13.53
CA THR A 368 14.88 37.77 12.70
C THR A 368 14.07 36.67 13.36
N ILE A 369 13.29 35.93 12.55
CA ILE A 369 12.42 34.88 13.00
C ILE A 369 12.68 33.58 12.24
N THR A 370 12.37 32.46 12.91
CA THR A 370 12.24 31.15 12.24
C THR A 370 10.76 30.87 12.10
N LEU A 371 10.32 30.73 10.85
CA LEU A 371 8.93 30.41 10.54
C LEU A 371 8.75 28.90 10.61
N GLY A 372 7.68 28.48 11.26
CA GLY A 372 7.16 27.12 11.26
C GLY A 372 5.98 26.97 10.32
N GLN A 373 5.08 26.07 10.68
CA GLN A 373 3.94 25.68 9.87
C GLN A 373 2.85 26.75 9.83
N ARG A 374 2.22 26.91 8.66
CA ARG A 374 1.06 27.78 8.50
C ARG A 374 -0.21 27.11 9.00
N GLN A 375 -1.01 27.84 9.77
CA GLN A 375 -2.29 27.41 10.35
C GLN A 375 -3.40 28.36 9.87
N GLY A 376 -3.96 28.10 8.71
CA GLY A 376 -4.95 28.99 8.09
C GLY A 376 -4.36 30.35 7.77
N ASP A 377 -4.89 31.44 8.43
CA ASP A 377 -4.41 32.83 8.28
C ASP A 377 -3.28 33.18 9.25
N LEU A 378 -2.90 32.26 10.12
CA LEU A 378 -1.79 32.39 11.06
C LEU A 378 -0.60 31.56 10.64
N ILE A 379 0.60 31.95 11.13
CA ILE A 379 1.82 31.17 10.93
C ILE A 379 2.51 31.00 12.28
N VAL A 380 3.04 29.80 12.53
CA VAL A 380 3.82 29.48 13.74
C VAL A 380 5.17 30.18 13.63
N VAL A 381 5.59 30.83 14.69
CA VAL A 381 6.95 31.36 14.85
C VAL A 381 7.68 30.50 15.88
N GLU A 382 8.65 29.74 15.42
CA GLU A 382 9.44 28.84 16.29
C GLU A 382 10.43 29.61 17.15
N LYS A 383 11.01 30.69 16.62
CA LYS A 383 11.99 31.54 17.30
C LYS A 383 11.82 32.99 16.89
N GLY A 384 12.03 33.90 17.84
CA GLY A 384 12.15 35.32 17.58
C GLY A 384 10.99 36.19 18.06
N VAL A 385 9.81 35.65 18.39
CA VAL A 385 8.67 36.37 18.95
C VAL A 385 8.13 35.64 20.16
N ALA A 386 7.77 36.38 21.19
CA ALA A 386 7.10 35.86 22.40
C ALA A 386 5.59 36.07 22.32
N ALA A 387 4.85 35.20 23.03
CA ALA A 387 3.40 35.38 23.16
C ALA A 387 3.09 36.75 23.83
N GLY A 388 2.08 37.47 23.33
CA GLY A 388 1.67 38.75 23.83
C GLY A 388 2.43 39.93 23.19
N GLU A 389 3.47 39.72 22.42
CA GLU A 389 4.15 40.82 21.68
C GLU A 389 3.30 41.34 20.51
N LYS A 390 3.40 42.62 20.26
CA LYS A 390 2.69 43.30 19.15
C LYS A 390 3.55 43.24 17.89
N VAL A 391 3.10 42.55 16.86
CA VAL A 391 3.79 42.47 15.55
C VAL A 391 3.07 43.33 14.50
N VAL A 392 3.84 44.00 13.66
CA VAL A 392 3.31 44.85 12.57
C VAL A 392 2.77 43.93 11.46
N ILE A 393 1.51 44.14 11.07
CA ILE A 393 0.84 43.36 10.00
C ILE A 393 0.57 44.20 8.75
N ASN A 394 0.61 45.54 8.85
CA ASN A 394 0.49 46.44 7.72
C ASN A 394 1.28 47.74 7.99
N GLY A 395 1.79 48.38 6.93
CA GLY A 395 2.61 49.61 7.04
C GLY A 395 4.11 49.31 7.16
N GLN A 396 4.57 48.06 7.01
CA GLN A 396 5.96 47.62 7.17
C GLN A 396 6.96 48.40 6.30
N LEU A 397 6.53 48.81 5.09
CA LEU A 397 7.39 49.57 4.14
C LEU A 397 7.83 50.94 4.66
N GLY A 398 7.05 51.55 5.54
CA GLY A 398 7.36 52.83 6.15
C GLY A 398 8.23 52.71 7.42
N VAL A 399 8.40 51.51 7.96
CA VAL A 399 9.09 51.29 9.22
C VAL A 399 10.59 51.18 8.98
N THR A 400 11.37 51.96 9.75
CA THR A 400 12.83 51.77 9.83
C THR A 400 13.20 51.01 11.10
N PRO A 401 14.26 50.20 11.10
CA PRO A 401 14.72 49.50 12.30
C PRO A 401 14.95 50.52 13.45
N ASN A 402 14.35 50.25 14.62
CA ASN A 402 14.32 51.11 15.80
C ASN A 402 13.63 52.49 15.59
N GLY A 403 12.88 52.67 14.51
CA GLY A 403 12.08 53.88 14.25
C GLY A 403 10.82 53.94 15.10
N LYS A 404 10.35 55.20 15.34
CA LYS A 404 9.07 55.47 16.03
C LYS A 404 7.91 55.08 15.12
N VAL A 405 6.89 54.40 15.65
CA VAL A 405 5.66 54.02 14.96
C VAL A 405 4.43 54.55 15.68
N VAL A 406 3.37 54.79 14.92
CA VAL A 406 2.05 55.14 15.44
C VAL A 406 1.09 54.00 15.06
N ILE A 407 0.54 53.36 16.09
CA ILE A 407 -0.42 52.26 15.90
C ILE A 407 -1.75 52.87 15.42
N GLN A 408 -2.15 52.47 14.23
CA GLN A 408 -3.48 52.75 13.69
C GLN A 408 -4.39 51.55 13.87
N GLN A 409 -5.67 51.78 14.19
CA GLN A 409 -6.65 50.74 14.15
C GLN A 409 -6.87 50.26 12.69
N PRO A 410 -7.12 49.02 12.45
CA PRO A 410 -7.50 48.50 11.12
C PRO A 410 -8.69 49.35 10.63
N ARG A 411 -8.56 50.03 9.48
CA ARG A 411 -9.72 50.55 8.78
C ARG A 411 -10.53 49.33 8.36
N GLU A 412 -11.73 49.16 8.92
CA GLU A 412 -12.69 48.17 8.41
C GLU A 412 -12.87 48.49 6.92
N GLY A 413 -12.37 47.58 6.08
CA GLY A 413 -12.49 47.70 4.65
C GLY A 413 -13.95 47.69 4.25
N ASN A 414 -14.35 48.75 3.58
CA ASN A 414 -15.61 48.91 2.88
C ASN A 414 -15.88 47.63 2.06
N ASN A 415 -16.79 46.80 2.56
CA ASN A 415 -17.23 45.58 1.87
C ASN A 415 -18.23 46.02 0.78
N PRO A 416 -17.89 45.99 -0.54
CA PRO A 416 -18.83 46.41 -1.59
C PRO A 416 -19.78 45.24 -1.92
N ALA A 417 -20.58 44.81 -0.96
CA ALA A 417 -21.61 43.80 -1.19
C ALA A 417 -22.90 44.11 -0.45
N THR A 418 -23.47 45.31 -0.73
CA THR A 418 -24.92 45.54 -0.60
C THR A 418 -25.32 46.74 -1.50
N ALA A 419 -25.18 46.55 -2.80
CA ALA A 419 -25.99 47.35 -3.74
C ALA A 419 -27.31 46.62 -3.94
N THR A 420 -28.24 46.92 -3.08
CA THR A 420 -29.67 46.63 -3.23
C THR A 420 -30.16 47.25 -4.53
N THR A 421 -30.38 46.50 -5.55
CA THR A 421 -31.12 46.94 -6.74
C THR A 421 -32.60 46.83 -6.43
N GLY A 422 -33.13 47.92 -5.88
CA GLY A 422 -34.55 48.23 -5.99
C GLY A 422 -34.77 48.88 -7.34
N ALA A 423 -35.44 48.21 -8.24
CA ALA A 423 -36.10 48.85 -9.38
C ALA A 423 -37.46 48.18 -9.55
N LYS A 424 -38.46 49.05 -9.37
CA LYS A 424 -39.86 48.89 -9.76
C LYS A 424 -40.00 48.69 -11.27
N SER A 425 -40.82 47.85 -11.67
CA SER A 425 -42.04 47.92 -12.48
C SER A 425 -42.32 46.55 -13.10
#